data_bbfb519998db4a8c189f9b6e9668fdcd
#
_entry.id   bbfb519998db4a8c189f9b6e9668fdcd
#
_cell.length_a   1.000
_cell.length_b   1.000
_cell.length_c   1.000
_cell.angle_alpha   90.00
_cell.angle_beta   90.00
_cell.angle_gamma   90.00
#
_symmetry.space_group_name_H-M   'P 1'
#
loop_
_entity.id
_entity.type
_entity.pdbx_description
1 polymer ?
#
loop_
_entity_poly.entity_id
_entity_poly.type
_entity_poly.pdbx_seq_one_letter_code
_entity_poly.pdbx_strand_id
1 'polypeptide(L)'
;MSEAPRGGQDSRPGEDPQAGAGRQAPQQADGRQAPGEANGQQAPGEADGQQAPGGDSYAWYRRGLDLLSRGSPAAAAELLERAAEAEPGARSIREALARAQFDAGRYAQAADNFRQNVEAIPSDDYAHFGLGLALARGGDPAAAAEHLALAAAMRPELSHYTEALRGVRATLAARTPRSASV
;
A
#
# COMPACT_ATOMS: atom_id res chain seq x y z
N MET A 1 22.88 -62.74 29.12
CA MET A 1 22.77 -62.23 30.50
C MET A 1 22.38 -60.83 30.37
N SER A 2 21.13 -60.62 30.44
CA SER A 2 20.37 -60.04 31.59
C SER A 2 20.52 -58.51 31.56
N GLU A 3 19.59 -57.70 31.62
CA GLU A 3 18.13 -57.69 31.89
C GLU A 3 17.64 -56.27 31.68
N ALA A 4 16.47 -56.11 31.13
CA ALA A 4 15.69 -54.88 31.31
C ALA A 4 14.97 -54.93 32.67
N PRO A 5 14.46 -53.86 33.20
CA PRO A 5 13.03 -53.55 33.14
C PRO A 5 12.69 -52.08 32.99
N ARG A 6 11.63 -51.74 32.26
CA ARG A 6 10.21 -51.58 32.60
C ARG A 6 9.87 -50.42 33.55
N GLY A 7 9.00 -49.62 33.06
CA GLY A 7 7.95 -48.96 33.82
C GLY A 7 8.00 -47.44 33.68
N GLY A 8 6.99 -46.72 33.35
CA GLY A 8 5.58 -46.73 33.37
C GLY A 8 5.15 -45.48 32.60
N GLN A 9 4.12 -45.56 31.83
CA GLN A 9 2.78 -45.01 32.02
C GLN A 9 2.76 -43.70 32.83
N ASP A 10 2.29 -42.55 32.32
CA ASP A 10 0.86 -42.34 32.16
C ASP A 10 0.55 -40.98 31.55
N SER A 11 -0.58 -40.91 30.84
CA SER A 11 -1.56 -39.83 30.78
C SER A 11 -1.36 -38.72 29.78
N ARG A 12 -2.12 -38.86 28.72
CA ARG A 12 -2.88 -37.77 28.04
C ARG A 12 -3.96 -37.24 29.01
N PRO A 13 -4.73 -36.20 28.70
CA PRO A 13 -4.86 -35.35 27.50
C PRO A 13 -4.95 -33.85 27.87
N GLY A 14 -5.08 -33.00 26.91
CA GLY A 14 -5.58 -31.66 27.20
C GLY A 14 -5.32 -30.66 26.08
N GLU A 15 -6.31 -30.53 25.25
CA GLU A 15 -6.93 -29.28 24.86
C GLU A 15 -6.10 -28.26 24.08
N ASP A 16 -6.41 -28.17 22.80
CA ASP A 16 -6.29 -26.96 22.02
C ASP A 16 -7.09 -25.81 22.66
N PRO A 17 -6.57 -24.61 22.67
CA PRO A 17 -7.45 -23.47 22.52
C PRO A 17 -7.12 -22.72 21.24
N GLN A 18 -8.10 -22.69 20.38
CA GLN A 18 -8.32 -21.66 19.39
C GLN A 18 -8.16 -20.28 20.05
N ALA A 19 -7.26 -19.48 19.53
CA ALA A 19 -7.26 -18.05 19.82
C ALA A 19 -7.14 -17.29 18.51
N GLY A 20 -8.29 -17.04 17.92
CA GLY A 20 -8.49 -15.98 16.97
C GLY A 20 -8.26 -14.63 17.67
N ALA A 21 -7.16 -13.98 17.39
CA ALA A 21 -6.93 -12.60 17.81
C ALA A 21 -7.18 -11.68 16.62
N GLY A 22 -8.44 -11.33 16.43
CA GLY A 22 -8.84 -10.13 15.70
C GLY A 22 -8.29 -8.91 16.41
N ARG A 23 -7.32 -8.24 15.83
CA ARG A 23 -6.90 -6.92 16.31
C ARG A 23 -7.85 -5.88 15.74
N GLN A 24 -8.81 -5.49 16.55
CA GLN A 24 -9.62 -4.31 16.37
C GLN A 24 -8.76 -3.07 16.61
N ALA A 25 -8.84 -2.11 15.69
CA ALA A 25 -8.32 -0.77 15.87
C ALA A 25 -9.13 -0.04 16.96
N PRO A 26 -8.53 0.84 17.75
CA PRO A 26 -9.25 1.58 18.76
C PRO A 26 -10.15 2.65 18.12
N GLN A 27 -11.43 2.52 18.36
CA GLN A 27 -12.41 3.58 18.18
C GLN A 27 -12.27 4.54 19.36
N GLN A 28 -11.85 5.76 19.10
CA GLN A 28 -12.06 6.84 20.06
C GLN A 28 -13.38 7.52 19.73
N ALA A 29 -14.33 7.29 20.61
CA ALA A 29 -15.55 8.05 20.71
C ALA A 29 -15.28 9.25 21.64
N ASP A 30 -15.44 10.46 21.13
CA ASP A 30 -15.69 11.62 21.97
C ASP A 30 -16.98 12.28 21.52
N GLY A 31 -17.98 12.07 22.35
CA GLY A 31 -19.27 12.71 22.23
C GLY A 31 -19.19 14.16 22.66
N ARG A 32 -19.72 15.04 21.85
CA ARG A 32 -20.28 16.31 22.31
C ARG A 32 -21.61 16.55 21.64
N GLN A 33 -22.58 16.64 22.52
CA GLN A 33 -23.99 16.92 22.27
C GLN A 33 -24.17 18.29 21.63
N ALA A 34 -25.15 18.35 20.74
CA ALA A 34 -25.76 19.55 20.24
C ALA A 34 -26.70 20.18 21.30
N PRO A 35 -27.03 21.47 21.15
CA PRO A 35 -28.44 21.78 21.25
C PRO A 35 -28.91 22.78 20.19
N GLY A 36 -30.19 22.70 19.83
CA GLY A 36 -30.97 23.83 19.42
C GLY A 36 -31.67 23.72 18.06
N GLU A 37 -32.91 23.37 18.13
CA GLU A 37 -33.93 23.44 17.09
C GLU A 37 -34.12 24.88 16.58
N ALA A 38 -34.34 25.05 15.26
CA ALA A 38 -35.40 25.93 14.73
C ALA A 38 -35.59 25.76 13.23
N ASN A 39 -36.68 25.12 12.88
CA ASN A 39 -37.75 25.49 11.94
C ASN A 39 -37.39 26.39 10.73
N GLY A 40 -37.75 25.91 9.55
CA GLY A 40 -37.77 26.73 8.32
C GLY A 40 -37.83 25.89 7.06
N GLN A 41 -39.06 25.40 6.73
CA GLN A 41 -39.37 24.85 5.41
C GLN A 41 -39.08 25.90 4.32
N GLN A 42 -38.20 25.53 3.38
CA GLN A 42 -38.26 26.06 2.02
C GLN A 42 -37.89 24.92 1.06
N ALA A 43 -38.78 24.70 0.11
CA ALA A 43 -38.66 23.73 -0.95
C ALA A 43 -37.44 23.98 -1.84
N PRO A 44 -36.85 22.93 -2.45
CA PRO A 44 -35.65 23.08 -3.21
C PRO A 44 -35.92 23.77 -4.55
N GLY A 45 -35.40 24.97 -4.67
CA GLY A 45 -35.11 25.53 -5.99
C GLY A 45 -34.00 24.67 -6.61
N GLU A 46 -34.22 24.27 -7.84
CA GLU A 46 -33.23 23.67 -8.74
C GLU A 46 -32.03 24.61 -8.79
N ALA A 47 -31.03 24.38 -7.95
CA ALA A 47 -29.75 25.01 -8.04
C ALA A 47 -28.94 24.26 -9.09
N ASP A 48 -28.83 24.84 -10.26
CA ASP A 48 -27.80 24.52 -11.24
C ASP A 48 -26.51 24.16 -10.53
N GLY A 49 -26.07 22.92 -10.72
CA GLY A 49 -24.89 22.38 -10.08
C GLY A 49 -23.61 22.98 -10.63
N GLN A 50 -23.28 24.17 -10.14
CA GLN A 50 -21.89 24.62 -10.14
C GLN A 50 -21.20 23.96 -8.95
N GLN A 51 -20.78 22.69 -9.18
CA GLN A 51 -19.86 22.01 -8.27
C GLN A 51 -18.57 22.84 -8.20
N ALA A 52 -18.16 23.17 -6.97
CA ALA A 52 -16.88 23.83 -6.76
C ALA A 52 -15.76 23.01 -7.42
N PRO A 53 -14.75 23.65 -8.06
CA PRO A 53 -13.74 22.96 -8.86
C PRO A 53 -12.90 21.89 -8.14
N GLY A 54 -13.09 21.67 -6.86
CA GLY A 54 -12.46 20.57 -6.09
C GLY A 54 -13.41 19.45 -5.64
N GLY A 55 -14.72 19.57 -5.89
CA GLY A 55 -15.71 18.58 -5.44
C GLY A 55 -15.62 17.25 -6.17
N ASP A 56 -15.34 17.28 -7.45
CA ASP A 56 -15.26 16.10 -8.29
C ASP A 56 -13.95 15.32 -8.09
N SER A 57 -12.82 15.99 -7.93
CA SER A 57 -11.52 15.37 -7.70
C SER A 57 -11.52 14.55 -6.41
N TYR A 58 -12.07 15.10 -5.34
CA TYR A 58 -12.21 14.39 -4.07
C TYR A 58 -13.15 13.18 -4.17
N ALA A 59 -14.26 13.30 -4.89
CA ALA A 59 -15.19 12.20 -5.11
C ALA A 59 -14.52 11.08 -5.92
N TRP A 60 -13.79 11.39 -6.98
CA TRP A 60 -13.02 10.42 -7.76
C TRP A 60 -11.93 9.77 -6.92
N TYR A 61 -11.19 10.54 -6.14
CA TYR A 61 -10.17 10.02 -5.22
C TYR A 61 -10.77 9.00 -4.23
N ARG A 62 -11.83 9.37 -3.53
CA ARG A 62 -12.53 8.48 -2.59
C ARG A 62 -13.04 7.20 -3.25
N ARG A 63 -13.64 7.34 -4.43
CA ARG A 63 -14.12 6.19 -5.19
C ARG A 63 -12.98 5.31 -5.69
N GLY A 64 -11.87 5.90 -6.11
CA GLY A 64 -10.67 5.18 -6.49
C GLY A 64 -10.08 4.35 -5.35
N LEU A 65 -10.00 4.92 -4.15
CA LEU A 65 -9.57 4.18 -2.95
C LEU A 65 -10.53 3.01 -2.59
N ASP A 66 -11.84 3.22 -2.72
CA ASP A 66 -12.83 2.15 -2.51
C ASP A 66 -12.65 1.01 -3.53
N LEU A 67 -12.43 1.32 -4.79
CA LEU A 67 -12.14 0.31 -5.83
C LEU A 67 -10.84 -0.44 -5.56
N LEU A 68 -9.79 0.22 -5.10
CA LEU A 68 -8.55 -0.42 -4.68
C LEU A 68 -8.80 -1.42 -3.55
N SER A 69 -9.54 -1.02 -2.52
CA SER A 69 -9.85 -1.88 -1.38
C SER A 69 -10.66 -3.13 -1.76
N ARG A 70 -11.43 -3.04 -2.86
CA ARG A 70 -12.21 -4.15 -3.43
C ARG A 70 -11.46 -4.98 -4.46
N GLY A 71 -10.17 -4.72 -4.67
CA GLY A 71 -9.36 -5.47 -5.63
C GLY A 71 -9.68 -5.16 -7.10
N SER A 72 -10.14 -3.94 -7.40
CA SER A 72 -10.40 -3.47 -8.75
C SER A 72 -9.41 -2.38 -9.19
N PRO A 73 -8.10 -2.69 -9.28
CA PRO A 73 -7.06 -1.68 -9.45
C PRO A 73 -7.11 -0.96 -10.80
N ALA A 74 -7.53 -1.64 -11.87
CA ALA A 74 -7.64 -1.02 -13.18
C ALA A 74 -8.70 0.09 -13.20
N ALA A 75 -9.90 -0.18 -12.65
CA ALA A 75 -10.96 0.81 -12.54
C ALA A 75 -10.59 1.93 -11.53
N ALA A 76 -9.84 1.60 -10.49
CA ALA A 76 -9.31 2.58 -9.55
C ALA A 76 -8.35 3.55 -10.24
N ALA A 77 -7.43 3.05 -11.06
CA ALA A 77 -6.48 3.86 -11.80
C ALA A 77 -7.18 4.89 -12.70
N GLU A 78 -8.22 4.50 -13.42
CA GLU A 78 -8.99 5.41 -14.29
C GLU A 78 -9.63 6.58 -13.54
N LEU A 79 -10.19 6.32 -12.34
CA LEU A 79 -10.76 7.39 -11.53
C LEU A 79 -9.70 8.26 -10.88
N LEU A 80 -8.59 7.67 -10.46
CA LEU A 80 -7.47 8.38 -9.85
C LEU A 80 -6.69 9.21 -10.88
N GLU A 81 -6.66 8.79 -12.16
CA GLU A 81 -6.13 9.59 -13.27
C GLU A 81 -6.94 10.88 -13.43
N ARG A 82 -8.27 10.78 -13.47
CA ARG A 82 -9.14 11.97 -13.52
C ARG A 82 -8.95 12.90 -12.31
N ALA A 83 -8.81 12.32 -11.12
CA ALA A 83 -8.55 13.11 -9.92
C ALA A 83 -7.18 13.82 -9.99
N ALA A 84 -6.15 13.16 -10.51
CA ALA A 84 -4.82 13.72 -10.68
C ALA A 84 -4.77 14.79 -11.77
N GLU A 85 -5.55 14.65 -12.84
CA GLU A 85 -5.71 15.68 -13.88
C GLU A 85 -6.38 16.95 -13.32
N ALA A 86 -7.38 16.78 -12.46
CA ALA A 86 -8.07 17.90 -11.81
C ALA A 86 -7.20 18.59 -10.75
N GLU A 87 -6.36 17.84 -10.05
CA GLU A 87 -5.45 18.34 -8.99
C GLU A 87 -4.02 17.82 -9.17
N PRO A 88 -3.26 18.32 -10.13
CA PRO A 88 -1.92 17.81 -10.45
C PRO A 88 -0.91 17.94 -9.30
N GLY A 89 -1.16 18.88 -8.36
CA GLY A 89 -0.32 19.08 -7.17
C GLY A 89 -0.61 18.16 -6.00
N ALA A 90 -1.71 17.40 -6.04
CA ALA A 90 -2.15 16.56 -4.93
C ALA A 90 -1.33 15.27 -4.85
N ARG A 91 -0.30 15.28 -3.99
CA ARG A 91 0.60 14.12 -3.80
C ARG A 91 -0.14 12.84 -3.38
N SER A 92 -1.13 12.96 -2.50
CA SER A 92 -1.92 11.80 -2.05
C SER A 92 -2.70 11.13 -3.17
N ILE A 93 -3.20 11.91 -4.13
CA ILE A 93 -3.88 11.39 -5.31
C ILE A 93 -2.86 10.67 -6.19
N ARG A 94 -1.69 11.28 -6.44
CA ARG A 94 -0.62 10.66 -7.24
C ARG A 94 -0.11 9.37 -6.61
N GLU A 95 0.04 9.32 -5.29
CA GLU A 95 0.44 8.11 -4.56
C GLU A 95 -0.60 6.98 -4.72
N ALA A 96 -1.88 7.31 -4.54
CA ALA A 96 -2.96 6.35 -4.74
C ALA A 96 -3.04 5.85 -6.20
N LEU A 97 -2.84 6.75 -7.16
CA LEU A 97 -2.77 6.43 -8.58
C LEU A 97 -1.60 5.48 -8.88
N ALA A 98 -0.41 5.80 -8.39
CA ALA A 98 0.78 4.96 -8.57
C ALA A 98 0.55 3.54 -8.02
N ARG A 99 -0.07 3.43 -6.85
CA ARG A 99 -0.44 2.15 -6.26
C ARG A 99 -1.47 1.40 -7.12
N ALA A 100 -2.51 2.09 -7.60
CA ALA A 100 -3.52 1.48 -8.46
C ALA A 100 -2.92 0.96 -9.78
N GLN A 101 -2.04 1.75 -10.39
CA GLN A 101 -1.31 1.37 -11.60
C GLN A 101 -0.38 0.17 -11.36
N PHE A 102 0.31 0.14 -10.22
CA PHE A 102 1.15 -0.99 -9.84
C PHE A 102 0.32 -2.28 -9.71
N ASP A 103 -0.77 -2.23 -8.95
CA ASP A 103 -1.66 -3.37 -8.73
C ASP A 103 -2.37 -3.81 -10.03
N ALA A 104 -2.57 -2.89 -10.98
CA ALA A 104 -3.08 -3.17 -12.33
C ALA A 104 -2.01 -3.70 -13.30
N GLY A 105 -0.75 -3.84 -12.88
CA GLY A 105 0.36 -4.28 -13.73
C GLY A 105 0.93 -3.20 -14.65
N ARG A 106 0.49 -1.95 -14.51
CA ARG A 106 0.99 -0.79 -15.30
C ARG A 106 2.28 -0.24 -14.68
N TYR A 107 3.32 -1.07 -14.61
CA TYR A 107 4.52 -0.78 -13.82
C TYR A 107 5.30 0.46 -14.26
N ALA A 108 5.36 0.75 -15.55
CA ALA A 108 6.05 1.94 -16.05
C ALA A 108 5.36 3.22 -15.56
N GLN A 109 4.03 3.28 -15.67
CA GLN A 109 3.23 4.43 -15.23
C GLN A 109 3.32 4.60 -13.69
N ALA A 110 3.26 3.49 -12.96
CA ALA A 110 3.44 3.51 -11.51
C ALA A 110 4.83 4.05 -11.13
N ALA A 111 5.89 3.63 -11.81
CA ALA A 111 7.24 4.12 -11.58
C ALA A 111 7.35 5.63 -11.82
N ASP A 112 6.70 6.16 -12.88
CA ASP A 112 6.73 7.59 -13.18
C ASP A 112 6.03 8.42 -12.10
N ASN A 113 4.89 7.96 -11.59
CA ASN A 113 4.17 8.63 -10.51
C ASN A 113 4.93 8.56 -9.16
N PHE A 114 5.50 7.41 -8.82
CA PHE A 114 6.34 7.29 -7.62
C PHE A 114 7.61 8.14 -7.73
N ARG A 115 8.25 8.23 -8.91
CA ARG A 115 9.41 9.09 -9.15
C ARG A 115 9.11 10.55 -8.89
N GLN A 116 7.97 11.06 -9.37
CA GLN A 116 7.52 12.41 -9.08
C GLN A 116 7.32 12.67 -7.58
N ASN A 117 6.85 11.66 -6.83
CA ASN A 117 6.72 11.78 -5.38
C ASN A 117 8.10 11.81 -4.69
N VAL A 118 9.06 11.00 -5.15
CA VAL A 118 10.47 11.04 -4.68
C VAL A 118 11.13 12.37 -4.97
N GLU A 119 10.91 12.92 -6.17
CA GLU A 119 11.44 14.24 -6.56
C GLU A 119 10.87 15.36 -5.69
N ALA A 120 9.57 15.28 -5.37
CA ALA A 120 8.91 16.26 -4.51
C ALA A 120 9.36 16.15 -3.04
N ILE A 121 9.56 14.93 -2.54
CA ILE A 121 9.99 14.65 -1.17
C ILE A 121 11.02 13.50 -1.18
N PRO A 122 12.33 13.83 -1.28
CA PRO A 122 13.38 12.82 -1.32
C PRO A 122 13.51 11.94 -0.07
N SER A 123 12.86 12.31 1.04
CA SER A 123 12.81 11.54 2.28
C SER A 123 11.54 10.70 2.44
N ASP A 124 10.75 10.55 1.39
CA ASP A 124 9.54 9.72 1.41
C ASP A 124 9.92 8.24 1.20
N ASP A 125 10.02 7.50 2.29
CA ASP A 125 10.39 6.09 2.29
C ASP A 125 9.40 5.22 1.49
N TYR A 126 8.11 5.52 1.58
CA TYR A 126 7.09 4.78 0.84
C TYR A 126 7.16 5.02 -0.67
N ALA A 127 7.43 6.25 -1.09
CA ALA A 127 7.62 6.56 -2.51
C ALA A 127 8.85 5.84 -3.09
N HIS A 128 9.98 5.80 -2.34
CA HIS A 128 11.14 5.00 -2.72
C HIS A 128 10.83 3.50 -2.79
N PHE A 129 10.11 2.98 -1.82
CA PHE A 129 9.70 1.57 -1.82
C PHE A 129 8.82 1.24 -3.03
N GLY A 130 7.78 2.04 -3.29
CA GLY A 130 6.87 1.88 -4.42
C GLY A 130 7.60 1.97 -5.77
N LEU A 131 8.50 2.96 -5.93
CA LEU A 131 9.32 3.12 -7.12
C LEU A 131 10.21 1.89 -7.34
N GLY A 132 10.87 1.42 -6.29
CA GLY A 132 11.72 0.23 -6.38
C GLY A 132 10.94 -1.02 -6.79
N LEU A 133 9.74 -1.23 -6.24
CA LEU A 133 8.89 -2.35 -6.65
C LEU A 133 8.44 -2.23 -8.11
N ALA A 134 8.03 -1.02 -8.53
CA ALA A 134 7.58 -0.77 -9.90
C ALA A 134 8.70 -1.00 -10.92
N LEU A 135 9.90 -0.52 -10.64
CA LEU A 135 11.10 -0.76 -11.46
C LEU A 135 11.47 -2.25 -11.54
N ALA A 136 11.42 -2.96 -10.40
CA ALA A 136 11.70 -4.39 -10.38
C ALA A 136 10.73 -5.19 -11.26
N ARG A 137 9.45 -4.87 -11.18
CA ARG A 137 8.39 -5.49 -12.00
C ARG A 137 8.45 -5.02 -13.45
N GLY A 138 8.90 -3.80 -13.70
CA GLY A 138 9.13 -3.23 -15.03
C GLY A 138 10.38 -3.74 -15.74
N GLY A 139 11.22 -4.53 -15.05
CA GLY A 139 12.38 -5.19 -15.66
C GLY A 139 13.71 -4.50 -15.42
N ASP A 140 13.76 -3.45 -14.61
CA ASP A 140 14.99 -2.77 -14.17
C ASP A 140 15.31 -3.07 -12.68
N PRO A 141 15.87 -4.26 -12.39
CA PRO A 141 16.21 -4.61 -11.01
C PRO A 141 17.44 -3.85 -10.49
N ALA A 142 18.24 -3.22 -11.34
CA ALA A 142 19.39 -2.44 -10.90
C ALA A 142 18.92 -1.14 -10.24
N ALA A 143 18.14 -0.32 -10.95
CA ALA A 143 17.54 0.88 -10.39
C ALA A 143 16.59 0.56 -9.21
N ALA A 144 15.87 -0.55 -9.28
CA ALA A 144 15.02 -1.01 -8.19
C ALA A 144 15.79 -1.23 -6.89
N ALA A 145 16.99 -1.85 -6.96
CA ALA A 145 17.80 -2.12 -5.78
C ALA A 145 18.28 -0.84 -5.09
N GLU A 146 18.55 0.23 -5.86
CA GLU A 146 18.94 1.53 -5.31
C GLU A 146 17.81 2.16 -4.47
N HIS A 147 16.62 2.23 -5.03
CA HIS A 147 15.46 2.80 -4.34
C HIS A 147 15.02 1.96 -3.14
N LEU A 148 15.01 0.63 -3.26
CA LEU A 148 14.69 -0.25 -2.14
C LEU A 148 15.74 -0.17 -1.03
N ALA A 149 17.00 0.07 -1.35
CA ALA A 149 18.03 0.26 -0.35
C ALA A 149 17.84 1.56 0.44
N LEU A 150 17.43 2.64 -0.23
CA LEU A 150 17.08 3.90 0.42
C LEU A 150 15.88 3.73 1.33
N ALA A 151 14.80 3.11 0.87
CA ALA A 151 13.61 2.84 1.69
C ALA A 151 13.96 2.02 2.94
N ALA A 152 14.74 0.93 2.78
CA ALA A 152 15.16 0.08 3.88
C ALA A 152 16.09 0.81 4.88
N ALA A 153 16.92 1.74 4.40
CA ALA A 153 17.76 2.55 5.27
C ALA A 153 16.97 3.60 6.05
N MET A 154 15.92 4.19 5.45
CA MET A 154 15.06 5.16 6.11
C MET A 154 14.16 4.51 7.18
N ARG A 155 13.70 3.28 6.94
CA ARG A 155 12.77 2.57 7.82
C ARG A 155 13.22 1.11 8.05
N PRO A 156 14.31 0.92 8.81
CA PRO A 156 14.88 -0.41 9.06
C PRO A 156 13.96 -1.35 9.84
N GLU A 157 13.00 -0.81 10.57
CA GLU A 157 11.99 -1.57 11.30
C GLU A 157 10.92 -2.22 10.39
N LEU A 158 10.79 -1.77 9.14
CA LEU A 158 9.84 -2.32 8.18
C LEU A 158 10.48 -3.50 7.43
N SER A 159 10.33 -4.71 7.95
CA SER A 159 10.97 -5.93 7.40
C SER A 159 10.67 -6.17 5.92
N HIS A 160 9.47 -5.81 5.45
CA HIS A 160 9.10 -5.98 4.06
C HIS A 160 9.94 -5.14 3.08
N TYR A 161 10.53 -4.00 3.53
CA TYR A 161 11.46 -3.22 2.69
C TYR A 161 12.77 -3.98 2.47
N THR A 162 13.32 -4.54 3.54
CA THR A 162 14.56 -5.34 3.46
C THR A 162 14.34 -6.65 2.72
N GLU A 163 13.18 -7.25 2.82
CA GLU A 163 12.80 -8.47 2.09
C GLU A 163 12.70 -8.20 0.59
N ALA A 164 12.05 -7.11 0.18
CA ALA A 164 11.97 -6.70 -1.22
C ALA A 164 13.36 -6.45 -1.81
N LEU A 165 14.22 -5.72 -1.08
CA LEU A 165 15.62 -5.48 -1.48
C LEU A 165 16.40 -6.79 -1.66
N ARG A 166 16.25 -7.73 -0.74
CA ARG A 166 16.89 -9.05 -0.82
C ARG A 166 16.45 -9.82 -2.05
N GLY A 167 15.14 -9.80 -2.36
CA GLY A 167 14.58 -10.45 -3.55
C GLY A 167 15.15 -9.88 -4.85
N VAL A 168 15.23 -8.54 -4.95
CA VAL A 168 15.80 -7.88 -6.12
C VAL A 168 17.28 -8.15 -6.28
N ARG A 169 18.07 -8.12 -5.18
CA ARG A 169 19.51 -8.46 -5.22
C ARG A 169 19.75 -9.91 -5.64
N ALA A 170 18.89 -10.85 -5.21
CA ALA A 170 18.97 -12.23 -5.66
C ALA A 170 18.72 -12.36 -7.18
N THR A 171 17.76 -11.59 -7.70
CA THR A 171 17.50 -11.53 -9.15
C THR A 171 18.70 -10.98 -9.92
N LEU A 172 19.34 -9.93 -9.43
CA LEU A 172 20.56 -9.37 -10.03
C LEU A 172 21.71 -10.39 -10.03
N ALA A 173 21.94 -11.05 -8.90
CA ALA A 173 22.99 -12.07 -8.79
C ALA A 173 22.77 -13.24 -9.75
N ALA A 174 21.51 -13.64 -9.99
CA ALA A 174 21.18 -14.69 -10.93
C ALA A 174 21.35 -14.27 -12.40
N ARG A 175 21.25 -12.98 -12.70
CA ARG A 175 21.47 -12.43 -14.06
C ARG A 175 22.92 -12.17 -14.41
N THR A 176 23.81 -12.03 -13.41
CA THR A 176 25.25 -11.85 -13.65
C THR A 176 25.84 -13.21 -14.04
N PRO A 177 26.32 -13.40 -15.28
CA PRO A 177 26.96 -14.65 -15.65
C PRO A 177 28.17 -14.86 -14.74
N ARG A 178 28.28 -16.05 -14.13
CA ARG A 178 29.52 -16.46 -13.46
C ARG A 178 30.60 -16.44 -14.55
N SER A 179 31.48 -15.46 -14.49
CA SER A 179 32.69 -15.49 -15.26
C SER A 179 33.42 -16.79 -14.90
N ALA A 180 33.40 -17.75 -15.83
CA ALA A 180 34.13 -18.98 -15.66
C ALA A 180 35.59 -18.57 -15.47
N SER A 181 36.11 -18.80 -14.28
CA SER A 181 37.55 -18.74 -14.04
C SER A 181 38.20 -19.83 -14.87
N VAL A 182 38.90 -19.42 -15.92
CA VAL A 182 39.84 -20.28 -16.67
C VAL A 182 41.15 -20.35 -15.87
#